data_942c1c26d5a1c9aa24db94f5a2d8d9f4
#
_entry.id   942c1c26d5a1c9aa24db94f5a2d8d9f4
#
_cell.length_a   1.000
_cell.length_b   1.000
_cell.length_c   1.000
_cell.angle_alpha   90.00
_cell.angle_beta   90.00
_cell.angle_gamma   90.00
#
_symmetry.space_group_name_H-M   'P 1'
#
loop_
_entity.id
_entity.type
_entity.pdbx_description
1 polymer ?
#
loop_
_entity_poly.entity_id
_entity_poly.type
_entity_poly.pdbx_seq_one_letter_code
_entity_poly.pdbx_strand_id
1 'polypeptide(L)'
;MIFNNSFIFFKKKILSLYLNSSIYNKKINPTIISSLEYQPSPNLLDSLIKFEKKKINIENYSLGNIWNDKNLKDKDLKNLNSFFWLFSLDLRSSKKDTQEIIQQWISKNYRYNHKSWEIDILAKRIIAWISNARLTYEDGASSYKDNFNGVIKKQINYLIDQIERSEKVDDKMIGCSAIILAGLCYRDEDKYLDKGLNLLKKFVKFSLDNDGFPKSRNIRQLNFYLKYFILIREWIKESQNEIPDYINEYIYYLGQGYAFTWKNNNVDLLFNGNHETNNDNFDHYLKKFDYNFKSQNKEIGGYVILNNKKYSLIMDIGDSPDKKFSSDYQAGALSLEILTNGKKLICNSGYYQDYKHKLNDLSKSSAVHSTLIIDDRSSCKFTQTKNKGSKLLQGLKILKKNIILEKNY
;
A
#
# COMPACT_ATOMS: atom_id res chain seq x y z
N MET A 1 20.10 22.79 -13.29
CA MET A 1 18.90 21.91 -13.29
C MET A 1 18.88 20.90 -14.44
N ILE A 2 19.28 21.25 -15.64
CA ILE A 2 19.29 20.36 -16.83
C ILE A 2 20.25 19.17 -16.67
N PHE A 3 21.47 19.38 -16.16
CA PHE A 3 22.47 18.33 -15.95
C PHE A 3 22.01 17.22 -14.98
N ASN A 4 21.27 17.57 -13.93
CA ASN A 4 20.77 16.59 -12.95
C ASN A 4 19.68 15.68 -13.55
N ASN A 5 18.83 16.21 -14.42
CA ASN A 5 17.79 15.42 -15.08
C ASN A 5 18.35 14.44 -16.11
N SER A 6 19.38 14.84 -16.85
CA SER A 6 20.07 13.97 -17.83
C SER A 6 20.79 12.80 -17.13
N PHE A 7 21.43 13.07 -15.99
CA PHE A 7 22.12 12.04 -15.20
C PHE A 7 21.15 11.01 -14.60
N ILE A 8 20.00 11.47 -14.08
CA ILE A 8 18.95 10.59 -13.55
C ILE A 8 18.36 9.72 -14.68
N PHE A 9 18.12 10.31 -15.84
CA PHE A 9 17.62 9.58 -17.02
C PHE A 9 18.62 8.50 -17.46
N PHE A 10 19.91 8.84 -17.54
CA PHE A 10 20.96 7.91 -17.91
C PHE A 10 21.08 6.73 -16.93
N LYS A 11 21.06 7.01 -15.61
CA LYS A 11 21.02 5.96 -14.57
C LYS A 11 19.82 5.02 -14.71
N LYS A 12 18.64 5.55 -15.00
CA LYS A 12 17.44 4.74 -15.21
C LYS A 12 17.55 3.87 -16.46
N LYS A 13 18.16 4.38 -17.54
CA LYS A 13 18.37 3.61 -18.76
C LYS A 13 19.36 2.47 -18.55
N ILE A 14 20.49 2.74 -17.88
CA ILE A 14 21.48 1.70 -17.52
C ILE A 14 20.84 0.64 -16.63
N LEU A 15 20.10 1.03 -15.60
CA LEU A 15 19.39 0.08 -14.74
C LEU A 15 18.42 -0.78 -15.54
N SER A 16 17.65 -0.19 -16.43
CA SER A 16 16.73 -0.93 -17.31
C SER A 16 17.45 -1.94 -18.19
N LEU A 17 18.59 -1.56 -18.79
CA LEU A 17 19.41 -2.47 -19.59
C LEU A 17 19.95 -3.63 -18.73
N TYR A 18 20.44 -3.33 -17.53
CA TYR A 18 20.94 -4.35 -16.60
C TYR A 18 19.84 -5.32 -16.19
N LEU A 19 18.66 -4.83 -15.80
CA LEU A 19 17.53 -5.67 -15.39
C LEU A 19 17.02 -6.58 -16.52
N ASN A 20 17.17 -6.16 -17.79
CA ASN A 20 16.82 -6.96 -18.96
C ASN A 20 17.92 -7.95 -19.39
N SER A 21 19.12 -7.87 -18.79
CA SER A 21 20.24 -8.70 -19.18
C SER A 21 20.11 -10.17 -18.74
N SER A 22 20.78 -11.07 -19.47
CA SER A 22 20.90 -12.48 -19.10
C SER A 22 21.63 -12.67 -17.76
N ILE A 23 22.58 -11.79 -17.46
CA ILE A 23 23.36 -11.79 -16.20
C ILE A 23 22.40 -11.56 -15.02
N TYR A 24 21.55 -10.53 -15.09
CA TYR A 24 20.60 -10.25 -14.04
C TYR A 24 19.55 -11.37 -13.92
N ASN A 25 19.07 -11.88 -15.04
CA ASN A 25 18.13 -12.98 -15.05
C ASN A 25 18.70 -14.25 -14.38
N LYS A 26 20.01 -14.55 -14.57
CA LYS A 26 20.70 -15.63 -13.85
C LYS A 26 20.85 -15.34 -12.36
N LYS A 27 21.17 -14.07 -11.99
CA LYS A 27 21.34 -13.64 -10.60
C LYS A 27 20.09 -13.89 -9.74
N ILE A 28 18.90 -13.60 -10.29
CA ILE A 28 17.63 -13.73 -9.57
C ILE A 28 16.99 -15.12 -9.68
N ASN A 29 17.50 -16.02 -10.51
CA ASN A 29 16.98 -17.38 -10.58
C ASN A 29 17.16 -18.11 -9.23
N PRO A 30 16.15 -18.84 -8.76
CA PRO A 30 16.31 -19.68 -7.58
C PRO A 30 17.31 -20.81 -7.85
N THR A 31 18.07 -21.16 -6.81
CA THR A 31 18.99 -22.31 -6.85
C THR A 31 18.28 -23.63 -6.56
N ILE A 32 17.25 -23.57 -5.72
CA ILE A 32 16.44 -24.70 -5.29
C ILE A 32 14.97 -24.37 -5.53
N ILE A 33 14.20 -25.32 -6.04
CA ILE A 33 12.76 -25.22 -6.21
C ILE A 33 12.10 -26.12 -5.15
N SER A 34 11.77 -25.54 -3.99
CA SER A 34 10.98 -26.21 -2.95
C SER A 34 9.48 -25.99 -3.19
N SER A 35 8.65 -26.86 -2.65
CA SER A 35 7.19 -26.76 -2.70
C SER A 35 6.63 -25.79 -1.64
N LEU A 36 5.38 -25.35 -1.84
CA LEU A 36 4.64 -24.60 -0.81
C LEU A 36 4.29 -25.52 0.36
N GLU A 37 4.78 -25.19 1.56
CA GLU A 37 4.49 -25.94 2.79
C GLU A 37 3.35 -25.30 3.59
N TYR A 38 3.35 -23.98 3.72
CA TYR A 38 2.28 -23.23 4.37
C TYR A 38 1.40 -22.56 3.33
N GLN A 39 0.09 -22.63 3.53
CA GLN A 39 -0.91 -21.97 2.70
C GLN A 39 -1.79 -21.09 3.59
N PRO A 40 -1.66 -19.76 3.48
CA PRO A 40 -2.45 -18.83 4.30
C PRO A 40 -3.93 -18.89 3.93
N SER A 41 -4.80 -18.67 4.91
CA SER A 41 -6.23 -18.58 4.67
C SER A 41 -6.54 -17.38 3.75
N PRO A 42 -7.23 -17.57 2.61
CA PRO A 42 -7.64 -16.47 1.74
C PRO A 42 -8.51 -15.43 2.46
N ASN A 43 -9.27 -15.86 3.47
CA ASN A 43 -10.16 -15.01 4.23
C ASN A 43 -9.44 -13.92 5.03
N LEU A 44 -8.16 -14.11 5.36
CA LEU A 44 -7.37 -13.09 6.04
C LEU A 44 -7.26 -11.82 5.20
N LEU A 45 -6.99 -11.97 3.90
CA LEU A 45 -6.84 -10.84 3.00
C LEU A 45 -8.19 -10.30 2.50
N ASP A 46 -9.12 -11.18 2.15
CA ASP A 46 -10.46 -10.81 1.65
C ASP A 46 -11.22 -9.95 2.69
N SER A 47 -11.07 -10.28 3.96
CA SER A 47 -11.69 -9.52 5.06
C SER A 47 -11.05 -8.13 5.26
N LEU A 48 -9.76 -7.97 4.94
CA LEU A 48 -9.03 -6.70 5.10
C LEU A 48 -9.19 -5.76 3.92
N ILE A 49 -9.32 -6.32 2.72
CA ILE A 49 -9.42 -5.58 1.48
C ILE A 49 -10.78 -5.91 0.89
N LYS A 50 -11.69 -4.94 0.88
CA LYS A 50 -13.00 -5.11 0.27
C LYS A 50 -12.85 -5.37 -1.21
N PHE A 51 -12.95 -6.63 -1.61
CA PHE A 51 -13.11 -6.99 -3.02
C PHE A 51 -14.60 -6.96 -3.33
N GLU A 52 -15.00 -6.12 -4.27
CA GLU A 52 -16.29 -6.29 -4.90
C GLU A 52 -16.28 -7.66 -5.59
N LYS A 53 -17.07 -8.60 -5.07
CA LYS A 53 -17.27 -9.92 -5.70
C LYS A 53 -18.02 -9.73 -7.02
N LYS A 54 -17.34 -9.26 -8.04
CA LYS A 54 -17.82 -9.34 -9.42
C LYS A 54 -17.66 -10.79 -9.84
N LYS A 55 -18.73 -11.41 -10.30
CA LYS A 55 -18.63 -12.69 -10.98
C LYS A 55 -17.76 -12.50 -12.23
N ILE A 56 -16.50 -12.85 -12.13
CA ILE A 56 -15.60 -12.89 -13.27
C ILE A 56 -15.76 -14.27 -13.87
N ASN A 57 -16.28 -14.33 -15.10
CA ASN A 57 -16.33 -15.60 -15.83
C ASN A 57 -14.92 -15.95 -16.30
N ILE A 58 -14.28 -16.89 -15.62
CA ILE A 58 -12.90 -17.32 -15.91
C ILE A 58 -12.80 -17.96 -17.30
N GLU A 59 -13.85 -18.64 -17.77
CA GLU A 59 -13.86 -19.26 -19.09
C GLU A 59 -13.56 -18.25 -20.20
N ASN A 60 -14.01 -17.01 -20.05
CA ASN A 60 -13.67 -15.91 -20.99
C ASN A 60 -12.19 -15.53 -20.94
N TYR A 61 -11.46 -15.88 -19.87
CA TYR A 61 -10.04 -15.60 -19.74
C TYR A 61 -9.14 -16.71 -20.29
N SER A 62 -9.60 -17.98 -20.25
CA SER A 62 -8.84 -19.11 -20.81
C SER A 62 -8.86 -19.14 -22.33
N LEU A 63 -9.97 -18.71 -22.94
CA LEU A 63 -10.21 -18.74 -24.38
C LEU A 63 -9.64 -17.54 -25.16
N GLY A 64 -9.28 -16.46 -24.47
CA GLY A 64 -8.75 -15.25 -25.08
C GLY A 64 -7.26 -15.04 -24.84
N ASN A 65 -6.58 -14.51 -25.82
CA ASN A 65 -5.18 -14.03 -25.68
C ASN A 65 -5.11 -12.75 -24.81
N ILE A 66 -5.68 -12.83 -23.60
CA ILE A 66 -5.84 -11.73 -22.66
C ILE A 66 -4.52 -10.98 -22.41
N TRP A 67 -3.42 -11.73 -22.39
CA TRP A 67 -2.08 -11.19 -22.21
C TRP A 67 -1.53 -10.48 -23.43
N ASN A 68 -2.19 -10.56 -24.58
CA ASN A 68 -1.79 -9.97 -25.86
C ASN A 68 -2.72 -8.85 -26.30
N ASP A 69 -3.78 -8.54 -25.54
CA ASP A 69 -4.74 -7.50 -25.91
C ASP A 69 -4.08 -6.12 -25.87
N LYS A 70 -3.84 -5.54 -27.04
CA LYS A 70 -3.26 -4.21 -27.21
C LYS A 70 -4.22 -3.08 -26.85
N ASN A 71 -5.50 -3.37 -26.68
CA ASN A 71 -6.53 -2.38 -26.38
C ASN A 71 -6.71 -2.14 -24.88
N LEU A 72 -6.09 -2.96 -24.03
CA LEU A 72 -6.13 -2.76 -22.58
C LEU A 72 -5.45 -1.46 -22.15
N LYS A 73 -6.18 -0.64 -21.39
CA LYS A 73 -5.59 0.55 -20.76
C LYS A 73 -4.53 0.13 -19.74
N ASP A 74 -3.50 0.97 -19.52
CA ASP A 74 -2.44 0.71 -18.55
C ASP A 74 -2.96 0.30 -17.17
N LYS A 75 -4.06 0.90 -16.69
CA LYS A 75 -4.68 0.57 -15.40
C LYS A 75 -5.24 -0.86 -15.38
N ASP A 76 -5.92 -1.26 -16.44
CA ASP A 76 -6.53 -2.58 -16.55
C ASP A 76 -5.46 -3.66 -16.71
N LEU A 77 -4.41 -3.37 -17.49
CA LEU A 77 -3.25 -4.25 -17.63
C LEU A 77 -2.53 -4.45 -16.27
N LYS A 78 -2.39 -3.40 -15.47
CA LYS A 78 -1.80 -3.48 -14.12
C LYS A 78 -2.68 -4.33 -13.18
N ASN A 79 -3.99 -4.10 -13.19
CA ASN A 79 -4.93 -4.90 -12.40
C ASN A 79 -4.87 -6.37 -12.80
N LEU A 80 -4.84 -6.66 -14.09
CA LEU A 80 -4.74 -8.01 -14.61
C LEU A 80 -3.44 -8.69 -14.17
N ASN A 81 -2.29 -8.03 -14.32
CA ASN A 81 -0.97 -8.56 -13.92
C ASN A 81 -0.80 -8.69 -12.40
N SER A 82 -1.58 -7.98 -11.59
CA SER A 82 -1.54 -8.09 -10.13
C SER A 82 -2.18 -9.36 -9.59
N PHE A 83 -3.05 -10.00 -10.36
CA PHE A 83 -3.85 -11.16 -9.96
C PHE A 83 -4.72 -10.96 -8.71
N PHE A 84 -4.89 -9.74 -8.21
CA PHE A 84 -5.78 -9.48 -7.07
C PHE A 84 -7.24 -9.81 -7.36
N TRP A 85 -7.64 -9.87 -8.62
CA TRP A 85 -8.95 -10.34 -9.04
C TRP A 85 -9.24 -11.80 -8.62
N LEU A 86 -8.22 -12.62 -8.30
CA LEU A 86 -8.41 -13.97 -7.76
C LEU A 86 -9.25 -13.98 -6.46
N PHE A 87 -9.14 -12.93 -5.64
CA PHE A 87 -9.94 -12.81 -4.43
C PHE A 87 -11.44 -12.53 -4.71
N SER A 88 -11.78 -12.12 -5.93
CA SER A 88 -13.17 -11.94 -6.38
C SER A 88 -13.79 -13.22 -6.94
N LEU A 89 -13.01 -14.30 -7.07
CA LEU A 89 -13.50 -15.57 -7.58
C LEU A 89 -14.25 -16.35 -6.50
N ASP A 90 -15.28 -17.07 -6.91
CA ASP A 90 -15.90 -18.07 -6.06
C ASP A 90 -14.93 -19.25 -5.88
N LEU A 91 -14.92 -19.86 -4.69
CA LEU A 91 -14.18 -21.10 -4.41
C LEU A 91 -14.60 -22.29 -5.29
N ARG A 92 -15.74 -22.18 -5.98
CA ARG A 92 -16.23 -23.12 -6.98
C ARG A 92 -15.64 -22.91 -8.37
N SER A 93 -14.82 -21.86 -8.55
CA SER A 93 -14.16 -21.60 -9.82
C SER A 93 -13.24 -22.75 -10.21
N SER A 94 -13.08 -22.97 -11.52
CA SER A 94 -12.27 -24.04 -12.04
C SER A 94 -10.80 -23.87 -11.68
N LYS A 95 -10.24 -24.82 -10.91
CA LYS A 95 -8.80 -24.88 -10.63
C LYS A 95 -8.00 -24.98 -11.92
N LYS A 96 -8.45 -25.82 -12.85
CA LYS A 96 -7.78 -26.06 -14.13
C LYS A 96 -7.64 -24.78 -14.95
N ASP A 97 -8.73 -24.01 -15.10
CA ASP A 97 -8.70 -22.78 -15.88
C ASP A 97 -7.83 -21.72 -15.21
N THR A 98 -7.90 -21.63 -13.88
CA THR A 98 -7.04 -20.70 -13.11
C THR A 98 -5.55 -21.04 -13.30
N GLN A 99 -5.19 -22.30 -13.21
CA GLN A 99 -3.80 -22.77 -13.39
C GLN A 99 -3.33 -22.59 -14.84
N GLU A 100 -4.19 -22.79 -15.81
CA GLU A 100 -3.88 -22.53 -17.22
C GLU A 100 -3.61 -21.05 -17.49
N ILE A 101 -4.42 -20.15 -16.94
CA ILE A 101 -4.19 -18.69 -17.04
C ILE A 101 -2.84 -18.31 -16.44
N ILE A 102 -2.50 -18.89 -15.27
CA ILE A 102 -1.22 -18.65 -14.61
C ILE A 102 -0.07 -19.21 -15.45
N GLN A 103 -0.20 -20.40 -15.99
CA GLN A 103 0.81 -21.01 -16.85
C GLN A 103 1.06 -20.19 -18.11
N GLN A 104 0.01 -19.67 -18.75
CA GLN A 104 0.12 -18.75 -19.88
C GLN A 104 0.84 -17.45 -19.48
N TRP A 105 0.52 -16.91 -18.31
CA TRP A 105 1.23 -15.73 -17.81
C TRP A 105 2.71 -16.01 -17.57
N ILE A 106 3.05 -17.12 -16.94
CA ILE A 106 4.43 -17.54 -16.67
C ILE A 106 5.22 -17.65 -17.97
N SER A 107 4.66 -18.29 -19.00
CA SER A 107 5.35 -18.48 -20.28
C SER A 107 5.76 -17.15 -20.96
N LYS A 108 4.98 -16.09 -20.75
CA LYS A 108 5.22 -14.75 -21.34
C LYS A 108 6.04 -13.82 -20.46
N ASN A 109 5.96 -13.97 -19.14
CA ASN A 109 6.51 -13.01 -18.19
C ASN A 109 7.56 -13.62 -17.25
N TYR A 110 8.10 -14.79 -17.55
CA TYR A 110 9.15 -15.44 -16.76
C TYR A 110 10.42 -14.59 -16.62
N ARG A 111 10.76 -13.80 -17.66
CA ARG A 111 11.85 -12.84 -17.62
C ARG A 111 11.35 -11.48 -17.14
N TYR A 112 12.27 -10.67 -16.61
CA TYR A 112 11.95 -9.30 -16.24
C TYR A 112 11.24 -8.56 -17.36
N ASN A 113 10.15 -7.89 -17.02
CA ASN A 113 9.39 -7.00 -17.88
C ASN A 113 8.94 -5.80 -17.06
N HIS A 114 9.34 -4.60 -17.47
CA HIS A 114 9.10 -3.37 -16.72
C HIS A 114 7.63 -3.09 -16.37
N LYS A 115 6.67 -3.60 -17.16
CA LYS A 115 5.23 -3.40 -16.91
C LYS A 115 4.65 -4.42 -15.91
N SER A 116 4.98 -5.69 -16.09
CA SER A 116 4.46 -6.77 -15.25
C SER A 116 5.28 -7.00 -13.97
N TRP A 117 6.49 -6.42 -13.87
CA TRP A 117 7.39 -6.53 -12.73
C TRP A 117 7.54 -5.23 -11.93
N GLU A 118 6.60 -4.27 -12.06
CA GLU A 118 6.50 -3.16 -11.11
C GLU A 118 6.32 -3.73 -9.70
N ILE A 119 6.96 -3.14 -8.69
CA ILE A 119 7.07 -3.71 -7.33
C ILE A 119 5.70 -4.00 -6.72
N ASP A 120 4.76 -3.05 -6.81
CA ASP A 120 3.41 -3.21 -6.26
C ASP A 120 2.61 -4.31 -7.00
N ILE A 121 2.71 -4.37 -8.32
CA ILE A 121 2.03 -5.37 -9.15
C ILE A 121 2.55 -6.76 -8.85
N LEU A 122 3.88 -6.90 -8.80
CA LEU A 122 4.55 -8.16 -8.54
C LEU A 122 4.28 -8.65 -7.12
N ALA A 123 4.36 -7.76 -6.12
CA ALA A 123 4.07 -8.09 -4.74
C ALA A 123 2.62 -8.55 -4.55
N LYS A 124 1.65 -7.84 -5.16
CA LYS A 124 0.24 -8.23 -5.18
C LYS A 124 0.05 -9.61 -5.79
N ARG A 125 0.71 -9.89 -6.92
CA ARG A 125 0.63 -11.18 -7.60
C ARG A 125 1.15 -12.33 -6.72
N ILE A 126 2.30 -12.15 -6.06
CA ILE A 126 2.84 -13.16 -5.14
C ILE A 126 1.84 -13.43 -4.02
N ILE A 127 1.32 -12.37 -3.38
CA ILE A 127 0.33 -12.49 -2.31
C ILE A 127 -0.94 -13.20 -2.84
N ALA A 128 -1.44 -12.80 -4.01
CA ALA A 128 -2.66 -13.37 -4.58
C ALA A 128 -2.49 -14.85 -4.94
N TRP A 129 -1.36 -15.21 -5.55
CA TRP A 129 -1.12 -16.60 -5.95
C TRP A 129 -0.96 -17.51 -4.74
N ILE A 130 -0.19 -17.10 -3.74
CA ILE A 130 0.04 -17.89 -2.52
C ILE A 130 -1.23 -17.97 -1.68
N SER A 131 -1.93 -16.85 -1.44
CA SER A 131 -3.13 -16.84 -0.61
C SER A 131 -4.33 -17.58 -1.24
N ASN A 132 -4.32 -17.79 -2.55
CA ASN A 132 -5.34 -18.57 -3.25
C ASN A 132 -4.80 -19.96 -3.68
N ALA A 133 -3.84 -20.53 -2.94
CA ALA A 133 -3.18 -21.78 -3.31
C ALA A 133 -4.16 -22.93 -3.62
N ARG A 134 -5.33 -22.94 -3.00
CA ARG A 134 -6.41 -23.87 -3.30
C ARG A 134 -6.85 -23.85 -4.78
N LEU A 135 -6.85 -22.68 -5.42
CA LEU A 135 -7.19 -22.53 -6.84
C LEU A 135 -5.96 -22.55 -7.73
N THR A 136 -4.88 -21.95 -7.26
CA THR A 136 -3.70 -21.65 -8.07
C THR A 136 -2.64 -22.76 -8.04
N TYR A 137 -2.63 -23.63 -7.02
CA TYR A 137 -1.54 -24.58 -6.79
C TYR A 137 -1.99 -26.02 -6.53
N GLU A 138 -3.04 -26.25 -5.71
CA GLU A 138 -3.51 -27.59 -5.38
C GLU A 138 -3.91 -28.37 -6.64
N ASP A 139 -3.71 -29.67 -6.61
CA ASP A 139 -4.05 -30.62 -7.69
C ASP A 139 -3.36 -30.32 -9.04
N GLY A 140 -2.46 -29.33 -9.10
CA GLY A 140 -1.67 -29.04 -10.29
C GLY A 140 -0.65 -30.14 -10.61
N ALA A 141 -0.36 -30.34 -11.90
CA ALA A 141 0.69 -31.26 -12.33
C ALA A 141 2.06 -30.85 -11.76
N SER A 142 2.97 -31.80 -11.52
CA SER A 142 4.30 -31.53 -10.97
C SER A 142 5.05 -30.47 -11.76
N SER A 143 5.08 -30.58 -13.09
CA SER A 143 5.73 -29.60 -13.96
C SER A 143 5.16 -28.18 -13.86
N TYR A 144 3.84 -28.05 -13.63
CA TYR A 144 3.21 -26.77 -13.37
C TYR A 144 3.64 -26.20 -12.01
N LYS A 145 3.63 -27.03 -10.96
CA LYS A 145 4.05 -26.63 -9.60
C LYS A 145 5.51 -26.17 -9.58
N ASP A 146 6.39 -26.85 -10.30
CA ASP A 146 7.80 -26.46 -10.42
C ASP A 146 7.94 -25.09 -11.10
N ASN A 147 7.21 -24.84 -12.18
CA ASN A 147 7.18 -23.55 -12.86
C ASN A 147 6.62 -22.44 -11.96
N PHE A 148 5.53 -22.73 -11.25
CA PHE A 148 4.87 -21.83 -10.31
C PHE A 148 5.84 -21.42 -9.19
N ASN A 149 6.44 -22.39 -8.50
CA ASN A 149 7.40 -22.16 -7.42
C ASN A 149 8.65 -21.42 -7.93
N GLY A 150 9.17 -21.85 -9.07
CA GLY A 150 10.35 -21.21 -9.68
C GLY A 150 10.13 -19.74 -10.00
N VAL A 151 8.97 -19.37 -10.55
CA VAL A 151 8.70 -17.97 -10.88
C VAL A 151 8.42 -17.14 -9.65
N ILE A 152 7.73 -17.66 -8.63
CA ILE A 152 7.52 -16.94 -7.37
C ILE A 152 8.86 -16.64 -6.72
N LYS A 153 9.72 -17.64 -6.52
CA LYS A 153 11.04 -17.45 -5.91
C LYS A 153 11.91 -16.46 -6.68
N LYS A 154 11.87 -16.52 -8.01
CA LYS A 154 12.56 -15.54 -8.85
C LYS A 154 12.05 -14.11 -8.64
N GLN A 155 10.75 -13.94 -8.51
CA GLN A 155 10.14 -12.64 -8.26
C GLN A 155 10.47 -12.13 -6.85
N ILE A 156 10.56 -13.01 -5.86
CA ILE A 156 11.00 -12.65 -4.50
C ILE A 156 12.45 -12.18 -4.51
N ASN A 157 13.34 -12.89 -5.20
CA ASN A 157 14.74 -12.47 -5.36
C ASN A 157 14.84 -11.09 -6.01
N TYR A 158 13.99 -10.80 -7.00
CA TYR A 158 13.88 -9.47 -7.59
C TYR A 158 13.40 -8.42 -6.57
N LEU A 159 12.34 -8.72 -5.79
CA LEU A 159 11.84 -7.80 -4.76
C LEU A 159 12.94 -7.47 -3.74
N ILE A 160 13.63 -8.46 -3.22
CA ILE A 160 14.71 -8.28 -2.25
C ILE A 160 15.81 -7.36 -2.81
N ASP A 161 16.15 -7.52 -4.09
CA ASP A 161 17.18 -6.72 -4.75
C ASP A 161 16.74 -5.28 -5.07
N GLN A 162 15.45 -5.04 -5.36
CA GLN A 162 14.99 -3.78 -5.92
C GLN A 162 14.10 -2.92 -4.99
N ILE A 163 13.51 -3.50 -3.95
CA ILE A 163 12.50 -2.84 -3.12
C ILE A 163 12.99 -1.53 -2.46
N GLU A 164 14.24 -1.50 -2.00
CA GLU A 164 14.81 -0.30 -1.37
C GLU A 164 14.94 0.87 -2.36
N ARG A 165 15.01 0.60 -3.67
CA ARG A 165 15.11 1.60 -4.75
C ARG A 165 13.76 2.21 -5.14
N SER A 166 12.63 1.65 -4.68
CA SER A 166 11.33 2.25 -4.99
C SER A 166 11.21 3.64 -4.37
N GLU A 167 10.74 4.58 -5.18
CA GLU A 167 10.41 5.93 -4.71
C GLU A 167 9.07 5.98 -3.97
N LYS A 168 8.20 4.97 -4.18
CA LYS A 168 6.89 4.88 -3.54
C LYS A 168 6.98 4.09 -2.24
N VAL A 169 6.53 4.72 -1.16
CA VAL A 169 6.58 4.12 0.17
C VAL A 169 5.61 2.95 0.30
N ASP A 170 4.42 3.06 -0.32
CA ASP A 170 3.41 2.01 -0.34
C ASP A 170 3.92 0.72 -1.02
N ASP A 171 4.71 0.85 -2.10
CA ASP A 171 5.34 -0.29 -2.78
C ASP A 171 6.28 -1.06 -1.84
N LYS A 172 6.98 -0.35 -0.96
CA LYS A 172 7.88 -0.98 0.02
C LYS A 172 7.10 -1.78 1.05
N MET A 173 5.98 -1.25 1.53
CA MET A 173 5.13 -1.96 2.50
C MET A 173 4.61 -3.27 1.92
N ILE A 174 3.98 -3.23 0.74
CA ILE A 174 3.41 -4.42 0.14
C ILE A 174 4.48 -5.41 -0.32
N GLY A 175 5.65 -4.91 -0.77
CA GLY A 175 6.79 -5.75 -1.13
C GLY A 175 7.36 -6.50 0.07
N CYS A 176 7.53 -5.85 1.22
CA CYS A 176 7.93 -6.53 2.47
C CYS A 176 6.92 -7.62 2.85
N SER A 177 5.62 -7.32 2.74
CA SER A 177 4.55 -8.29 3.04
C SER A 177 4.63 -9.52 2.14
N ALA A 178 4.88 -9.33 0.84
CA ALA A 178 5.02 -10.43 -0.11
C ALA A 178 6.27 -11.30 0.18
N ILE A 179 7.40 -10.68 0.54
CA ILE A 179 8.63 -11.40 0.89
C ILE A 179 8.43 -12.21 2.19
N ILE A 180 7.80 -11.62 3.21
CA ILE A 180 7.51 -12.30 4.48
C ILE A 180 6.58 -13.49 4.25
N LEU A 181 5.46 -13.29 3.53
CA LEU A 181 4.53 -14.35 3.20
C LEU A 181 5.23 -15.51 2.50
N ALA A 182 6.05 -15.21 1.50
CA ALA A 182 6.81 -16.24 0.80
C ALA A 182 7.82 -16.96 1.70
N GLY A 183 8.48 -16.24 2.61
CA GLY A 183 9.39 -16.85 3.59
C GLY A 183 8.69 -17.80 4.57
N LEU A 184 7.42 -17.51 4.90
CA LEU A 184 6.58 -18.41 5.71
C LEU A 184 6.16 -19.66 4.91
N CYS A 185 5.95 -19.51 3.60
CA CYS A 185 5.44 -20.58 2.74
C CYS A 185 6.53 -21.51 2.20
N TYR A 186 7.76 -21.02 2.05
CA TYR A 186 8.92 -21.77 1.55
C TYR A 186 9.97 -21.92 2.67
N ARG A 187 9.73 -22.83 3.62
CA ARG A 187 10.52 -22.94 4.85
C ARG A 187 12.00 -23.29 4.63
N ASP A 188 12.32 -23.99 3.56
CA ASP A 188 13.73 -24.32 3.21
C ASP A 188 14.56 -23.09 2.82
N GLU A 189 13.91 -21.96 2.64
CA GLU A 189 14.53 -20.67 2.29
C GLU A 189 14.43 -19.70 3.46
N ASP A 190 14.97 -20.04 4.62
CA ASP A 190 14.98 -19.24 5.87
C ASP A 190 15.38 -17.78 5.64
N LYS A 191 16.19 -17.55 4.60
CA LYS A 191 16.63 -16.21 4.24
C LYS A 191 15.50 -15.26 3.79
N TYR A 192 14.37 -15.76 3.30
CA TYR A 192 13.29 -14.89 2.83
C TYR A 192 12.54 -14.27 4.00
N LEU A 193 12.22 -15.05 5.03
CA LEU A 193 11.54 -14.55 6.21
C LEU A 193 12.39 -13.49 6.92
N ASP A 194 13.63 -13.80 7.24
CA ASP A 194 14.57 -12.89 7.90
C ASP A 194 14.80 -11.62 7.09
N LYS A 195 15.00 -11.75 5.77
CA LYS A 195 15.16 -10.60 4.89
C LYS A 195 13.91 -9.74 4.85
N GLY A 196 12.73 -10.34 4.76
CA GLY A 196 11.46 -9.64 4.77
C GLY A 196 11.23 -8.87 6.06
N LEU A 197 11.45 -9.51 7.22
CA LEU A 197 11.34 -8.88 8.53
C LEU A 197 12.35 -7.74 8.72
N ASN A 198 13.59 -7.92 8.29
CA ASN A 198 14.61 -6.87 8.33
C ASN A 198 14.26 -5.69 7.41
N LEU A 199 13.74 -5.94 6.22
CA LEU A 199 13.26 -4.89 5.31
C LEU A 199 12.06 -4.15 5.90
N LEU A 200 11.13 -4.84 6.55
CA LEU A 200 10.00 -4.25 7.24
C LEU A 200 10.47 -3.35 8.40
N LYS A 201 11.46 -3.79 9.18
CA LYS A 201 12.07 -2.98 10.26
C LYS A 201 12.75 -1.71 9.71
N LYS A 202 13.43 -1.80 8.57
CA LYS A 202 13.98 -0.62 7.86
C LYS A 202 12.86 0.29 7.33
N PHE A 203 11.80 -0.28 6.77
CA PHE A 203 10.63 0.45 6.30
C PHE A 203 10.03 1.31 7.40
N VAL A 204 9.81 0.74 8.58
CA VAL A 204 9.28 1.44 9.75
C VAL A 204 10.12 2.67 10.09
N LYS A 205 11.41 2.50 10.30
CA LYS A 205 12.35 3.60 10.62
C LYS A 205 12.36 4.68 9.54
N PHE A 206 12.16 4.31 8.29
CA PHE A 206 12.15 5.23 7.17
C PHE A 206 10.84 6.02 7.07
N SER A 207 9.69 5.37 7.24
CA SER A 207 8.37 5.89 6.84
C SER A 207 7.48 6.36 7.98
N LEU A 208 7.73 5.91 9.22
CA LEU A 208 6.94 6.31 10.38
C LEU A 208 7.74 7.27 11.28
N ASP A 209 7.02 8.17 11.96
CA ASP A 209 7.57 9.03 12.99
C ASP A 209 7.66 8.30 14.36
N ASN A 210 7.97 9.02 15.41
CA ASN A 210 8.12 8.46 16.75
C ASN A 210 6.80 8.00 17.37
N ASP A 211 5.68 8.56 16.92
CA ASP A 211 4.33 8.20 17.35
C ASP A 211 3.72 7.08 16.49
N GLY A 212 4.52 6.54 15.54
CA GLY A 212 4.06 5.51 14.59
C GLY A 212 3.16 6.04 13.49
N PHE A 213 3.04 7.37 13.32
CA PHE A 213 2.27 7.96 12.22
C PHE A 213 3.11 8.07 10.95
N PRO A 214 2.52 7.94 9.73
CA PRO A 214 3.27 8.13 8.49
C PRO A 214 3.91 9.51 8.40
N LYS A 215 5.21 9.58 8.10
CA LYS A 215 5.95 10.85 7.88
C LYS A 215 5.41 11.67 6.73
N SER A 216 4.60 11.07 5.86
CA SER A 216 3.83 11.76 4.83
C SER A 216 2.64 12.54 5.37
N ARG A 217 2.23 12.27 6.62
CA ARG A 217 1.01 12.74 7.27
C ARG A 217 -0.28 12.30 6.55
N ASN A 218 -0.19 11.26 5.73
CA ASN A 218 -1.29 10.74 4.93
C ASN A 218 -2.09 9.69 5.73
N ILE A 219 -3.36 10.02 6.05
CA ILE A 219 -4.28 9.15 6.82
C ILE A 219 -4.59 7.86 6.05
N ARG A 220 -4.68 7.92 4.72
CA ARG A 220 -4.87 6.73 3.89
C ARG A 220 -3.70 5.76 4.05
N GLN A 221 -2.46 6.27 4.10
CA GLN A 221 -1.28 5.42 4.32
C GLN A 221 -1.26 4.82 5.72
N LEU A 222 -1.70 5.54 6.74
CA LEU A 222 -1.86 5.00 8.10
C LEU A 222 -2.73 3.74 8.07
N ASN A 223 -3.93 3.83 7.48
CA ASN A 223 -4.87 2.72 7.38
C ASN A 223 -4.29 1.56 6.54
N PHE A 224 -3.61 1.88 5.45
CA PHE A 224 -2.97 0.91 4.59
C PHE A 224 -1.85 0.14 5.32
N TYR A 225 -1.00 0.84 6.08
CA TYR A 225 0.08 0.20 6.83
C TYR A 225 -0.47 -0.66 7.97
N LEU A 226 -1.45 -0.17 8.71
CA LEU A 226 -2.10 -0.95 9.77
C LEU A 226 -2.66 -2.27 9.23
N LYS A 227 -3.38 -2.23 8.10
CA LYS A 227 -3.92 -3.43 7.44
C LYS A 227 -2.84 -4.46 7.13
N TYR A 228 -1.72 -4.03 6.55
CA TYR A 228 -0.64 -4.95 6.20
C TYR A 228 0.16 -5.43 7.40
N PHE A 229 0.34 -4.62 8.45
CA PHE A 229 0.96 -5.08 9.70
C PHE A 229 0.14 -6.15 10.39
N ILE A 230 -1.18 -5.96 10.49
CA ILE A 230 -2.09 -6.99 11.02
C ILE A 230 -2.03 -8.25 10.16
N LEU A 231 -2.06 -8.12 8.84
CA LEU A 231 -2.00 -9.25 7.92
C LEU A 231 -0.70 -10.05 8.10
N ILE A 232 0.44 -9.38 8.19
CA ILE A 232 1.74 -10.01 8.45
C ILE A 232 1.70 -10.77 9.79
N ARG A 233 1.19 -10.13 10.85
CA ARG A 233 1.08 -10.74 12.16
C ARG A 233 0.22 -12.01 12.14
N GLU A 234 -0.94 -11.94 11.49
CA GLU A 234 -1.84 -13.10 11.41
C GLU A 234 -1.24 -14.24 10.57
N TRP A 235 -0.51 -13.95 9.48
CA TRP A 235 0.22 -14.98 8.74
C TRP A 235 1.32 -15.64 9.57
N ILE A 236 2.11 -14.85 10.33
CA ILE A 236 3.14 -15.40 11.23
C ILE A 236 2.50 -16.28 12.30
N LYS A 237 1.38 -15.84 12.88
CA LYS A 237 0.62 -16.59 13.89
C LYS A 237 0.06 -17.90 13.30
N GLU A 238 -0.59 -17.83 12.13
CA GLU A 238 -1.20 -18.99 11.47
C GLU A 238 -0.15 -20.02 11.07
N SER A 239 1.03 -19.58 10.64
CA SER A 239 2.17 -20.45 10.31
C SER A 239 2.95 -20.98 11.53
N GLN A 240 2.50 -20.68 12.76
CA GLN A 240 3.10 -21.09 14.03
C GLN A 240 4.56 -20.62 14.22
N ASN A 241 4.90 -19.45 13.67
CA ASN A 241 6.18 -18.80 13.91
C ASN A 241 6.08 -17.78 15.04
N GLU A 242 7.25 -17.44 15.65
CA GLU A 242 7.34 -16.39 16.65
C GLU A 242 7.10 -15.02 16.02
N ILE A 243 6.22 -14.22 16.64
CA ILE A 243 5.91 -12.88 16.19
C ILE A 243 6.93 -11.91 16.78
N PRO A 244 7.75 -11.21 15.96
CA PRO A 244 8.68 -10.22 16.47
C PRO A 244 7.97 -9.08 17.23
N ASP A 245 8.46 -8.71 18.40
CA ASP A 245 7.86 -7.70 19.29
C ASP A 245 7.54 -6.39 18.60
N TYR A 246 8.43 -5.92 17.72
CA TYR A 246 8.21 -4.65 17.01
C TYR A 246 6.97 -4.66 16.12
N ILE A 247 6.50 -5.83 15.65
CA ILE A 247 5.26 -5.93 14.87
C ILE A 247 4.06 -5.58 15.75
N ASN A 248 3.99 -6.14 16.96
CA ASN A 248 2.93 -5.83 17.92
C ASN A 248 2.99 -4.36 18.35
N GLU A 249 4.19 -3.84 18.58
CA GLU A 249 4.43 -2.43 18.92
C GLU A 249 3.89 -1.48 17.84
N TYR A 250 4.23 -1.70 16.56
CA TYR A 250 3.74 -0.84 15.48
C TYR A 250 2.27 -1.02 15.16
N ILE A 251 1.69 -2.22 15.36
CA ILE A 251 0.23 -2.40 15.30
C ILE A 251 -0.43 -1.54 16.38
N TYR A 252 0.14 -1.47 17.57
CA TYR A 252 -0.39 -0.62 18.64
C TYR A 252 -0.36 0.87 18.26
N TYR A 253 0.78 1.40 17.82
CA TYR A 253 0.90 2.82 17.42
C TYR A 253 0.01 3.17 16.22
N LEU A 254 0.06 2.38 15.16
CA LEU A 254 -0.80 2.57 13.98
C LEU A 254 -2.28 2.45 14.37
N GLY A 255 -2.62 1.54 15.27
CA GLY A 255 -3.97 1.36 15.82
C GLY A 255 -4.46 2.55 16.61
N GLN A 256 -3.61 3.21 17.40
CA GLN A 256 -3.95 4.47 18.06
C GLN A 256 -4.23 5.57 17.04
N GLY A 257 -3.39 5.71 16.01
CA GLY A 257 -3.63 6.64 14.90
C GLY A 257 -4.95 6.36 14.18
N TYR A 258 -5.27 5.09 13.93
CA TYR A 258 -6.55 4.67 13.36
C TYR A 258 -7.75 5.04 14.26
N ALA A 259 -7.64 4.78 15.55
CA ALA A 259 -8.69 5.13 16.51
C ALA A 259 -8.89 6.65 16.56
N PHE A 260 -7.79 7.41 16.50
CA PHE A 260 -7.81 8.87 16.47
C PHE A 260 -8.49 9.41 15.22
N THR A 261 -8.14 8.91 14.03
CA THR A 261 -8.58 9.48 12.74
C THR A 261 -9.93 8.93 12.25
N TRP A 262 -10.30 7.70 12.62
CA TRP A 262 -11.51 7.04 12.12
C TRP A 262 -12.51 6.70 13.24
N LYS A 263 -12.10 5.81 14.17
CA LYS A 263 -13.03 5.15 15.10
C LYS A 263 -13.80 6.12 15.99
N ASN A 264 -13.17 7.25 16.36
CA ASN A 264 -13.82 8.25 17.21
C ASN A 264 -14.87 9.07 16.44
N ASN A 265 -14.79 9.12 15.12
CA ASN A 265 -15.60 9.98 14.27
C ASN A 265 -16.57 9.21 13.37
N ASN A 266 -16.27 7.96 13.02
CA ASN A 266 -16.95 7.10 12.04
C ASN A 266 -17.13 7.74 10.63
N VAL A 267 -16.26 8.69 10.31
CA VAL A 267 -16.22 9.36 9.00
C VAL A 267 -14.76 9.58 8.59
N ASP A 268 -14.48 9.54 7.29
CA ASP A 268 -13.14 9.83 6.77
C ASP A 268 -12.81 11.32 6.93
N LEU A 269 -11.67 11.60 7.57
CA LEU A 269 -11.09 12.94 7.64
C LEU A 269 -10.32 13.21 6.34
N LEU A 270 -10.69 14.27 5.61
CA LEU A 270 -10.20 14.54 4.25
C LEU A 270 -8.94 15.40 4.24
N PHE A 271 -7.95 15.06 5.08
CA PHE A 271 -6.64 15.69 5.11
C PHE A 271 -5.61 14.88 4.31
N ASN A 272 -4.61 15.56 3.81
CA ASN A 272 -3.32 15.06 3.31
C ASN A 272 -3.35 13.66 2.67
N GLY A 273 -3.81 13.59 1.43
CA GLY A 273 -3.82 12.37 0.63
C GLY A 273 -4.98 11.42 0.91
N ASN A 274 -5.86 11.74 1.87
CA ASN A 274 -7.03 10.96 2.16
C ASN A 274 -8.22 11.34 1.27
N HIS A 275 -9.15 10.42 1.10
CA HIS A 275 -10.40 10.57 0.37
C HIS A 275 -11.47 9.74 1.06
N GLU A 276 -12.70 9.91 0.68
CA GLU A 276 -13.79 9.11 1.25
C GLU A 276 -13.62 7.63 0.92
N THR A 277 -13.58 6.82 1.98
CA THR A 277 -13.53 5.35 1.93
C THR A 277 -14.54 4.82 2.93
N ASN A 278 -14.97 3.59 2.76
CA ASN A 278 -15.79 2.95 3.78
C ASN A 278 -14.92 1.95 4.55
N ASN A 279 -14.59 2.27 5.79
CA ASN A 279 -13.80 1.40 6.67
C ASN A 279 -14.63 0.45 7.55
N ASP A 280 -15.97 0.40 7.41
CA ASP A 280 -16.83 -0.46 8.25
C ASP A 280 -16.42 -1.93 8.21
N ASN A 281 -16.04 -2.44 7.04
CA ASN A 281 -15.58 -3.82 6.90
C ASN A 281 -14.25 -4.05 7.64
N PHE A 282 -13.40 -3.03 7.73
CA PHE A 282 -12.16 -3.13 8.49
C PHE A 282 -12.43 -3.14 9.99
N ASP A 283 -13.38 -2.34 10.48
CA ASP A 283 -13.83 -2.40 11.88
C ASP A 283 -14.42 -3.76 12.24
N HIS A 284 -15.19 -4.38 11.34
CA HIS A 284 -15.67 -5.75 11.52
C HIS A 284 -14.53 -6.76 11.62
N TYR A 285 -13.53 -6.62 10.75
CA TYR A 285 -12.33 -7.46 10.80
C TYR A 285 -11.58 -7.30 12.11
N LEU A 286 -11.34 -6.06 12.55
CA LEU A 286 -10.67 -5.77 13.81
C LEU A 286 -11.39 -6.43 14.99
N LYS A 287 -12.71 -6.32 15.05
CA LYS A 287 -13.52 -6.97 16.08
C LYS A 287 -13.42 -8.50 16.06
N LYS A 288 -13.41 -9.10 14.86
CA LYS A 288 -13.31 -10.56 14.67
C LYS A 288 -11.98 -11.12 15.19
N PHE A 289 -10.90 -10.34 15.11
CA PHE A 289 -9.56 -10.73 15.54
C PHE A 289 -9.13 -10.07 16.87
N ASP A 290 -10.11 -9.58 17.67
CA ASP A 290 -9.92 -8.97 18.98
C ASP A 290 -9.02 -7.73 19.00
N TYR A 291 -8.88 -7.04 17.87
CA TYR A 291 -8.21 -5.75 17.83
C TYR A 291 -9.16 -4.64 18.31
N ASN A 292 -8.87 -4.06 19.46
CA ASN A 292 -9.64 -2.95 20.01
C ASN A 292 -8.76 -1.75 20.29
N PHE A 293 -8.57 -0.92 19.26
CA PHE A 293 -7.78 0.28 19.38
C PHE A 293 -8.58 1.42 20.02
N LYS A 294 -7.92 2.15 20.91
CA LYS A 294 -8.43 3.36 21.56
C LYS A 294 -7.35 4.42 21.50
N SER A 295 -7.71 5.67 21.30
CA SER A 295 -6.80 6.81 21.43
C SER A 295 -7.36 7.79 22.44
N GLN A 296 -6.54 8.16 23.41
CA GLN A 296 -6.81 9.26 24.35
C GLN A 296 -5.99 10.51 24.00
N ASN A 297 -5.11 10.40 23.02
CA ASN A 297 -4.27 11.49 22.56
C ASN A 297 -5.15 12.57 21.92
N LYS A 298 -4.84 13.83 22.22
CA LYS A 298 -5.50 14.97 21.58
C LYS A 298 -4.76 15.43 20.33
N GLU A 299 -3.51 15.04 20.18
CA GLU A 299 -2.66 15.30 19.02
C GLU A 299 -1.94 14.04 18.57
N ILE A 300 -2.01 13.69 17.29
CA ILE A 300 -1.24 12.61 16.63
C ILE A 300 -0.91 13.04 15.20
N GLY A 301 0.34 12.82 14.76
CA GLY A 301 0.78 13.04 13.39
C GLY A 301 0.60 14.47 12.89
N GLY A 302 0.57 15.46 13.83
CA GLY A 302 0.33 16.86 13.53
C GLY A 302 -1.15 17.23 13.31
N TYR A 303 -2.06 16.37 13.73
CA TYR A 303 -3.49 16.67 13.80
C TYR A 303 -3.92 16.81 15.25
N VAL A 304 -4.81 17.76 15.54
CA VAL A 304 -5.46 17.91 16.85
C VAL A 304 -6.95 17.66 16.72
N ILE A 305 -7.53 17.00 17.72
CA ILE A 305 -8.97 16.77 17.82
C ILE A 305 -9.48 17.37 19.13
N LEU A 306 -10.48 18.22 19.02
CA LEU A 306 -11.24 18.78 20.13
C LEU A 306 -12.67 18.27 20.06
N ASN A 307 -13.08 17.48 21.05
CA ASN A 307 -14.39 16.86 21.08
C ASN A 307 -15.23 17.43 22.26
N ASN A 308 -16.48 17.72 21.98
CA ASN A 308 -17.51 17.86 22.99
C ASN A 308 -18.68 16.89 22.69
N LYS A 309 -19.79 16.97 23.45
CA LYS A 309 -20.94 16.09 23.27
C LYS A 309 -21.62 16.17 21.89
N LYS A 310 -21.49 17.30 21.18
CA LYS A 310 -22.20 17.56 19.92
C LYS A 310 -21.26 17.71 18.72
N TYR A 311 -20.06 18.20 18.95
CA TYR A 311 -19.13 18.60 17.89
C TYR A 311 -17.77 17.98 18.08
N SER A 312 -17.16 17.61 16.98
CA SER A 312 -15.73 17.30 16.88
C SER A 312 -15.09 18.31 15.93
N LEU A 313 -14.06 18.99 16.38
CA LEU A 313 -13.23 19.87 15.55
C LEU A 313 -11.87 19.21 15.37
N ILE A 314 -11.49 19.01 14.14
CA ILE A 314 -10.20 18.44 13.76
C ILE A 314 -9.42 19.49 12.98
N MET A 315 -8.15 19.69 13.30
CA MET A 315 -7.32 20.70 12.66
C MET A 315 -5.94 20.15 12.32
N ASP A 316 -5.44 20.52 11.14
CA ASP A 316 -4.06 20.26 10.70
C ASP A 316 -3.14 21.33 11.30
N ILE A 317 -2.30 20.92 12.25
CA ILE A 317 -1.35 21.79 12.98
C ILE A 317 0.10 21.33 12.84
N GLY A 318 0.40 20.51 11.84
CA GLY A 318 1.74 19.92 11.66
C GLY A 318 2.56 20.57 10.56
N ASP A 319 3.86 20.36 10.60
CA ASP A 319 4.79 20.73 9.54
C ASP A 319 4.45 20.06 8.20
N SER A 320 4.83 20.67 7.09
CA SER A 320 4.84 19.98 5.82
C SER A 320 5.85 18.83 5.85
N PRO A 321 5.54 17.67 5.23
CA PRO A 321 6.44 16.53 5.19
C PRO A 321 7.67 16.82 4.32
N ASP A 322 8.74 16.05 4.53
CA ASP A 322 9.87 16.04 3.63
C ASP A 322 9.44 15.75 2.18
N LYS A 323 10.15 16.32 1.21
CA LYS A 323 9.88 16.16 -0.24
C LYS A 323 9.71 14.69 -0.66
N LYS A 324 10.46 13.76 -0.06
CA LYS A 324 10.39 12.32 -0.37
C LYS A 324 9.06 11.66 0.04
N PHE A 325 8.32 12.26 0.98
CA PHE A 325 7.03 11.78 1.49
C PHE A 325 5.84 12.60 1.01
N SER A 326 6.03 13.60 0.15
CA SER A 326 5.04 14.63 -0.17
C SER A 326 4.22 14.37 -1.44
N SER A 327 4.26 13.19 -2.03
CA SER A 327 3.55 12.92 -3.29
C SER A 327 2.05 13.18 -3.22
N ASP A 328 1.44 12.85 -2.09
CA ASP A 328 -0.01 13.01 -1.87
C ASP A 328 -0.35 14.16 -0.90
N TYR A 329 0.66 14.93 -0.49
CA TYR A 329 0.49 16.06 0.42
C TYR A 329 -0.28 17.19 -0.25
N GLN A 330 -1.07 17.93 0.54
CA GLN A 330 -1.94 19.01 0.12
C GLN A 330 -1.59 20.30 0.88
N ALA A 331 -1.83 21.46 0.26
CA ALA A 331 -1.57 22.76 0.87
C ALA A 331 -2.72 23.17 1.82
N GLY A 332 -3.02 22.33 2.77
CA GLY A 332 -4.07 22.49 3.77
C GLY A 332 -3.55 22.85 5.16
N ALA A 333 -2.47 23.64 5.26
CA ALA A 333 -1.96 24.06 6.56
C ALA A 333 -3.02 24.83 7.36
N LEU A 334 -3.22 24.47 8.63
CA LEU A 334 -4.27 24.98 9.51
C LEU A 334 -5.70 24.71 8.99
N SER A 335 -5.87 23.83 8.01
CA SER A 335 -7.21 23.42 7.60
C SER A 335 -7.93 22.70 8.73
N LEU A 336 -9.24 22.86 8.75
CA LEU A 336 -10.08 22.27 9.78
C LEU A 336 -11.27 21.51 9.17
N GLU A 337 -11.74 20.52 9.92
CA GLU A 337 -13.02 19.85 9.68
C GLU A 337 -13.86 19.90 10.95
N ILE A 338 -15.15 20.15 10.79
CA ILE A 338 -16.12 20.17 11.89
C ILE A 338 -17.16 19.08 11.64
N LEU A 339 -17.29 18.20 12.61
CA LEU A 339 -18.29 17.14 12.59
C LEU A 339 -19.37 17.42 13.63
N THR A 340 -20.60 17.07 13.31
CA THR A 340 -21.73 17.11 14.23
C THR A 340 -22.56 15.85 14.10
N ASN A 341 -22.78 15.12 15.19
CA ASN A 341 -23.53 13.86 15.20
C ASN A 341 -23.06 12.87 14.09
N GLY A 342 -21.75 12.73 13.90
CA GLY A 342 -21.16 11.85 12.88
C GLY A 342 -21.33 12.32 11.43
N LYS A 343 -21.74 13.58 11.20
CA LYS A 343 -21.87 14.19 9.87
C LYS A 343 -20.91 15.37 9.72
N LYS A 344 -20.38 15.57 8.52
CA LYS A 344 -19.52 16.71 8.19
C LYS A 344 -20.33 17.99 8.05
N LEU A 345 -20.01 19.00 8.84
CA LEU A 345 -20.53 20.34 8.72
C LEU A 345 -19.59 21.22 7.88
N ILE A 346 -18.28 21.13 8.16
CA ILE A 346 -17.21 21.75 7.38
C ILE A 346 -16.20 20.65 7.07
N CYS A 347 -15.75 20.56 5.83
CA CYS A 347 -14.76 19.57 5.41
C CYS A 347 -13.85 20.10 4.31
N ASN A 348 -12.71 19.43 4.15
CA ASN A 348 -11.83 19.60 3.02
C ASN A 348 -12.36 18.86 1.77
N SER A 349 -11.80 19.13 0.59
CA SER A 349 -12.19 18.45 -0.65
C SER A 349 -11.75 16.99 -0.74
N GLY A 350 -10.78 16.58 0.10
CA GLY A 350 -10.07 15.31 -0.06
C GLY A 350 -9.06 15.33 -1.20
N TYR A 351 -8.44 14.18 -1.45
CA TYR A 351 -7.38 14.02 -2.43
C TYR A 351 -7.86 13.28 -3.68
N TYR A 352 -7.64 13.87 -4.86
CA TYR A 352 -7.95 13.22 -6.13
C TYR A 352 -6.76 12.35 -6.60
N GLN A 353 -6.93 11.04 -6.63
CA GLN A 353 -5.84 10.08 -6.77
C GLN A 353 -5.21 9.98 -8.16
N ASP A 354 -5.93 10.33 -9.24
CA ASP A 354 -5.37 10.24 -10.58
C ASP A 354 -4.47 11.44 -10.87
N TYR A 355 -3.16 11.24 -10.69
CA TYR A 355 -2.14 12.27 -10.90
C TYR A 355 -2.01 12.74 -12.37
N LYS A 356 -2.66 12.07 -13.33
CA LYS A 356 -2.73 12.52 -14.74
C LYS A 356 -3.87 13.50 -14.98
N HIS A 357 -4.82 13.55 -14.06
CA HIS A 357 -6.00 14.40 -14.17
C HIS A 357 -5.76 15.76 -13.49
N LYS A 358 -6.22 16.85 -14.09
CA LYS A 358 -6.06 18.21 -13.55
C LYS A 358 -6.66 18.42 -12.15
N LEU A 359 -7.66 17.62 -11.78
CA LEU A 359 -8.23 17.64 -10.42
C LEU A 359 -7.23 17.19 -9.35
N ASN A 360 -6.18 16.43 -9.70
CA ASN A 360 -5.13 16.09 -8.74
C ASN A 360 -4.35 17.34 -8.31
N ASP A 361 -3.96 18.20 -9.25
CA ASP A 361 -3.26 19.45 -8.93
C ASP A 361 -4.19 20.42 -8.18
N LEU A 362 -5.47 20.49 -8.57
CA LEU A 362 -6.48 21.32 -7.88
C LEU A 362 -6.67 20.85 -6.43
N SER A 363 -6.78 19.53 -6.19
CA SER A 363 -6.93 18.97 -4.85
C SER A 363 -5.75 19.27 -3.92
N LYS A 364 -4.60 19.67 -4.46
CA LYS A 364 -3.42 20.09 -3.68
C LYS A 364 -3.40 21.57 -3.33
N SER A 365 -4.27 22.40 -3.91
CA SER A 365 -4.33 23.84 -3.68
C SER A 365 -5.02 24.18 -2.36
N SER A 366 -4.59 25.23 -1.67
CA SER A 366 -5.28 25.74 -0.47
C SER A 366 -6.73 26.20 -0.76
N ALA A 367 -7.04 26.57 -2.00
CA ALA A 367 -8.36 27.05 -2.40
C ALA A 367 -9.50 26.01 -2.25
N VAL A 368 -9.17 24.72 -2.12
CA VAL A 368 -10.16 23.64 -1.95
C VAL A 368 -10.15 23.05 -0.54
N HIS A 369 -9.52 23.74 0.40
CA HIS A 369 -9.45 23.35 1.80
C HIS A 369 -10.10 24.40 2.70
N SER A 370 -10.62 23.97 3.84
CA SER A 370 -11.18 24.84 4.88
C SER A 370 -10.05 25.47 5.68
N THR A 371 -9.27 26.35 5.05
CA THR A 371 -8.05 26.97 5.61
C THR A 371 -7.96 28.45 5.30
N LEU A 372 -7.06 29.15 6.00
CA LEU A 372 -6.71 30.53 5.71
C LEU A 372 -5.87 30.62 4.43
N ILE A 373 -6.25 31.54 3.55
CA ILE A 373 -5.50 31.95 2.35
C ILE A 373 -4.99 33.38 2.55
N ILE A 374 -3.71 33.60 2.28
CA ILE A 374 -3.07 34.92 2.37
C ILE A 374 -2.58 35.29 0.97
N ASP A 375 -2.95 36.51 0.51
CA ASP A 375 -2.54 37.04 -0.80
C ASP A 375 -2.84 36.13 -1.99
N ASP A 376 -4.00 35.44 -1.96
CA ASP A 376 -4.41 34.46 -2.99
C ASP A 376 -3.37 33.36 -3.30
N ARG A 377 -2.53 33.01 -2.31
CA ARG A 377 -1.47 32.02 -2.45
C ARG A 377 -1.75 30.78 -1.62
N SER A 378 -1.46 29.63 -2.22
CA SER A 378 -1.43 28.38 -1.47
C SER A 378 -0.31 28.36 -0.44
N SER A 379 -0.56 27.74 0.72
CA SER A 379 0.42 27.61 1.82
C SER A 379 1.69 26.83 1.42
N CYS A 380 1.65 26.09 0.30
CA CYS A 380 2.77 25.30 -0.22
C CYS A 380 2.92 25.47 -1.73
N LYS A 381 4.15 25.23 -2.23
CA LYS A 381 4.43 25.14 -3.66
C LYS A 381 4.81 23.73 -4.06
N PHE A 382 4.28 23.26 -5.18
CA PHE A 382 4.54 21.95 -5.73
C PHE A 382 5.32 22.02 -7.05
N THR A 383 6.12 20.98 -7.32
CA THR A 383 6.78 20.82 -8.62
C THR A 383 5.76 20.31 -9.61
N GLN A 384 5.69 20.94 -10.78
CA GLN A 384 4.94 20.35 -11.90
C GLN A 384 5.82 19.26 -12.56
N THR A 385 5.42 18.01 -12.41
CA THR A 385 6.08 16.87 -13.06
C THR A 385 5.10 16.18 -14.01
N LYS A 386 5.33 16.32 -15.31
CA LYS A 386 4.59 15.54 -16.31
C LYS A 386 4.72 14.04 -15.99
N ASN A 387 3.60 13.34 -15.79
CA ASN A 387 3.48 11.89 -15.60
C ASN A 387 3.93 11.25 -14.28
N LYS A 388 4.27 12.00 -13.21
CA LYS A 388 4.69 11.39 -11.91
C LYS A 388 4.00 11.95 -10.68
N GLY A 389 2.98 12.78 -10.84
CA GLY A 389 2.42 13.57 -9.73
C GLY A 389 3.39 14.68 -9.29
N SER A 390 2.86 15.71 -8.68
CA SER A 390 3.64 16.83 -8.16
C SER A 390 4.16 16.51 -6.76
N LYS A 391 5.42 16.87 -6.47
CA LYS A 391 6.03 16.77 -5.14
C LYS A 391 6.23 18.16 -4.56
N LEU A 392 6.26 18.27 -3.24
CA LEU A 392 6.50 19.52 -2.54
C LEU A 392 7.84 20.15 -2.97
N LEU A 393 7.80 21.41 -3.38
CA LEU A 393 8.96 22.23 -3.68
C LEU A 393 9.32 23.10 -2.47
N GLN A 394 8.30 23.75 -1.91
CA GLN A 394 8.42 24.61 -0.74
C GLN A 394 7.21 24.34 0.17
N GLY A 395 7.48 23.88 1.37
CA GLY A 395 6.49 23.59 2.40
C GLY A 395 6.49 24.63 3.50
N LEU A 396 5.56 24.49 4.42
CA LEU A 396 5.43 25.27 5.63
C LEU A 396 6.18 24.60 6.77
N LYS A 397 6.86 25.38 7.58
CA LYS A 397 7.50 24.96 8.81
C LYS A 397 6.93 25.76 9.97
N ILE A 398 6.52 25.10 11.03
CA ILE A 398 6.02 25.71 12.24
C ILE A 398 7.20 26.18 13.08
N LEU A 399 7.28 27.48 13.36
CA LEU A 399 8.36 28.06 14.17
C LEU A 399 8.05 27.95 15.66
N LYS A 400 6.78 28.10 16.04
CA LYS A 400 6.32 27.99 17.43
C LYS A 400 4.92 27.43 17.47
N LYS A 401 4.70 26.45 18.32
CA LYS A 401 3.38 25.85 18.58
C LYS A 401 3.11 25.90 20.08
N ASN A 402 1.94 26.37 20.46
CA ASN A 402 1.42 26.28 21.82
C ASN A 402 -0.02 25.80 21.76
N ILE A 403 -0.33 24.69 22.43
CA ILE A 403 -1.67 24.13 22.50
C ILE A 403 -2.13 24.23 23.95
N ILE A 404 -3.10 25.09 24.19
CA ILE A 404 -3.73 25.26 25.50
C ILE A 404 -5.10 24.61 25.43
N LEU A 405 -5.29 23.54 26.23
CA LEU A 405 -6.53 22.81 26.30
C LEU A 405 -7.18 23.14 27.65
N GLU A 406 -8.08 24.10 27.66
CA GLU A 406 -8.85 24.43 28.85
C GLU A 406 -10.01 23.44 29.05
N LYS A 407 -10.18 23.00 30.30
CA LYS A 407 -11.15 21.94 30.64
C LYS A 407 -12.61 22.40 30.70
N ASN A 408 -12.87 23.68 30.51
CA ASN A 408 -14.21 24.21 30.74
C ASN A 408 -14.78 24.86 29.49
N TYR A 409 -15.69 24.15 28.89
CA TYR A 409 -16.99 24.70 28.46
C TYR A 409 -17.89 23.62 27.97
#